data_b493ab03882b45bcc97caed4db730103
#
_entry.id   b493ab03882b45bcc97caed4db730103
#
_cell.length_a   1.000
_cell.length_b   1.000
_cell.length_c   1.000
_cell.angle_alpha   90.00
_cell.angle_beta   90.00
_cell.angle_gamma   90.00
#
_symmetry.space_group_name_H-M   'P 1'
#
loop_
_entity.id
_entity.type
_entity.pdbx_description
1 polymer ?
#
loop_
_entity_poly.entity_id
_entity_poly.type
_entity_poly.pdbx_seq_one_letter_code
_entity_poly.pdbx_strand_id
1 'polypeptide(L)'
;MRRALRYATLMACAALVARPNPVAAQTVPPQVSTPSQEHKTDQKKADPFAFADFTWQTGSPRTQDSPWKMGPFTGEFRADMSFHYSFNKPADDTISGSTEAFRHGELQLTHLGIGGDFNHDNVRARLMTQFGMYSSTTPRNDASPARGQWSLDSAYRFISEASGGYHWDALNGINVDAGIFMSYIGLWSYYQFDNWTYQPSYVSSNTPWYFNGVRIQIFPSEKLKIEPWIVNGWQSYGRVSNSPGIGGQVRYTPNGHVILIANNYVGKDTLGNPDRKRFHTDDSIQVKYYDQPGKTISKAAFTLTVDAGCEFDGGVSCHRGDTAAPSQFFLGFMAYHRVWFERDRYALTIGGGAIKNPGRYLVLMPPINGATAVSGTPYFTYNPGDQFSAWDTQATFDYLPRQFVTFRSEFNYRRASVPYFSGPGGVTPPGGNTGTPGSLVPGWAPDLRTSEKRLTFALLVKF
;
A
#
# COMPACT_ATOMS: atom_id res chain seq x y z
N MET A 1 16.89 -26.62 -25.65
CA MET A 1 16.58 -25.24 -25.37
C MET A 1 17.20 -24.80 -24.03
N ARG A 2 18.52 -24.65 -24.03
CA ARG A 2 19.30 -24.21 -22.85
C ARG A 2 19.98 -22.90 -23.24
N ARG A 3 19.37 -21.70 -22.94
CA ARG A 3 20.02 -20.39 -22.98
C ARG A 3 18.99 -19.30 -22.73
N ALA A 4 18.56 -19.15 -21.48
CA ALA A 4 17.92 -17.90 -20.99
C ALA A 4 17.77 -17.94 -19.45
N LEU A 5 18.85 -18.21 -18.72
CA LEU A 5 18.88 -18.09 -17.26
C LEU A 5 20.28 -17.78 -16.77
N ARG A 6 20.80 -16.63 -17.18
CA ARG A 6 22.06 -16.08 -16.64
C ARG A 6 21.99 -14.57 -16.63
N TYR A 7 21.23 -13.97 -15.72
CA TYR A 7 21.41 -12.60 -15.22
C TYR A 7 20.51 -12.38 -13.99
N ALA A 8 20.80 -13.10 -12.94
CA ALA A 8 20.27 -12.80 -11.61
C ALA A 8 21.27 -13.34 -10.58
N THR A 9 22.45 -12.77 -10.56
CA THR A 9 23.39 -13.05 -9.48
C THR A 9 24.29 -11.83 -9.30
N LEU A 10 24.45 -11.45 -8.04
CA LEU A 10 25.36 -10.47 -7.46
C LEU A 10 24.68 -9.19 -6.92
N MET A 11 24.13 -9.31 -5.73
CA MET A 11 24.43 -8.38 -4.67
C MET A 11 24.81 -9.20 -3.42
N ALA A 12 26.12 -9.46 -3.32
CA ALA A 12 26.71 -10.02 -2.12
C ALA A 12 26.92 -8.89 -1.12
N CYS A 13 26.25 -8.94 0.02
CA CYS A 13 26.58 -8.15 1.20
C CYS A 13 27.85 -8.72 1.83
N ALA A 14 28.98 -8.02 1.69
CA ALA A 14 30.19 -8.30 2.43
C ALA A 14 30.02 -7.81 3.87
N ALA A 15 29.88 -8.73 4.82
CA ALA A 15 29.99 -8.44 6.25
C ALA A 15 31.46 -8.30 6.64
N LEU A 16 31.91 -7.08 6.90
CA LEU A 16 33.21 -6.81 7.53
C LEU A 16 33.09 -6.97 9.05
N VAL A 17 33.64 -8.03 9.57
CA VAL A 17 33.84 -8.22 11.02
C VAL A 17 35.12 -7.46 11.43
N ALA A 18 34.99 -6.37 12.13
CA ALA A 18 36.11 -5.66 12.76
C ALA A 18 36.44 -6.31 14.11
N ARG A 19 37.72 -6.72 14.29
CA ARG A 19 38.26 -7.20 15.57
C ARG A 19 38.72 -5.99 16.41
N PRO A 20 38.52 -5.96 17.73
CA PRO A 20 39.05 -4.90 18.58
C PRO A 20 40.52 -5.15 18.89
N ASN A 21 41.38 -4.14 18.74
CA ASN A 21 42.74 -4.13 19.24
C ASN A 21 42.80 -3.53 20.65
N PRO A 22 43.73 -3.97 21.52
CA PRO A 22 43.83 -3.48 22.90
C PRO A 22 44.47 -2.09 22.95
N VAL A 23 43.93 -1.28 23.85
CA VAL A 23 44.42 0.09 24.18
C VAL A 23 45.69 0.01 25.01
N ALA A 24 46.77 0.58 24.53
CA ALA A 24 47.94 0.90 25.30
C ALA A 24 47.93 2.39 25.67
N ALA A 25 48.13 2.65 26.97
CA ALA A 25 48.20 4.00 27.49
C ALA A 25 49.51 4.72 27.03
N GLN A 26 49.36 5.91 26.44
CA GLN A 26 50.50 6.78 26.14
C GLN A 26 50.41 8.14 26.84
N THR A 27 51.53 8.54 27.36
CA THR A 27 51.85 9.79 28.05
C THR A 27 51.83 11.00 27.14
N VAL A 28 51.34 12.13 27.65
CA VAL A 28 51.20 13.42 27.00
C VAL A 28 52.56 14.13 26.90
N PRO A 29 52.96 14.63 25.74
CA PRO A 29 53.99 15.67 25.60
C PRO A 29 53.34 17.05 25.27
N PRO A 30 54.09 18.18 25.42
CA PRO A 30 53.52 19.52 25.54
C PRO A 30 53.09 20.14 24.21
N GLN A 31 52.13 21.07 24.34
CA GLN A 31 51.49 21.81 23.24
C GLN A 31 52.48 22.58 22.37
N VAL A 32 52.39 22.32 21.06
CA VAL A 32 52.89 23.22 20.02
C VAL A 32 51.65 23.82 19.33
N SER A 33 51.58 25.16 19.33
CA SER A 33 50.54 25.95 18.66
C SER A 33 50.60 25.70 17.14
N THR A 34 49.59 25.10 16.57
CA THR A 34 49.41 24.91 15.12
C THR A 34 48.37 25.91 14.59
N PRO A 35 48.52 26.40 13.34
CA PRO A 35 47.69 27.47 12.79
C PRO A 35 46.23 27.02 12.62
N SER A 36 45.32 27.99 12.78
CA SER A 36 43.88 27.85 12.55
C SER A 36 43.56 27.08 11.29
N GLN A 37 43.05 25.86 11.46
CA GLN A 37 42.33 25.20 10.37
C GLN A 37 41.02 25.97 10.16
N GLU A 38 40.84 26.50 8.96
CA GLU A 38 39.55 26.95 8.46
C GLU A 38 38.51 25.85 8.73
N HIS A 39 37.57 26.15 9.61
CA HIS A 39 36.34 25.37 9.69
C HIS A 39 35.67 25.42 8.31
N LYS A 40 35.84 24.38 7.52
CA LYS A 40 34.86 24.06 6.46
C LYS A 40 33.54 23.94 7.18
N THR A 41 32.69 24.93 7.04
CA THR A 41 31.26 24.83 7.37
C THR A 41 30.75 23.64 6.59
N ASP A 42 30.52 22.51 7.27
CA ASP A 42 29.77 21.39 6.72
C ASP A 42 28.41 21.96 6.31
N GLN A 43 28.25 22.26 5.03
CA GLN A 43 26.93 22.57 4.48
C GLN A 43 26.07 21.39 4.75
N LYS A 44 25.11 21.53 5.68
CA LYS A 44 24.10 20.52 5.95
C LYS A 44 23.47 20.13 4.61
N LYS A 45 23.63 18.88 4.21
CA LYS A 45 23.06 18.38 2.96
C LYS A 45 21.54 18.58 2.98
N ALA A 46 20.97 18.94 1.83
CA ALA A 46 19.52 19.10 1.71
C ALA A 46 18.81 17.77 2.00
N ASP A 47 17.69 17.86 2.72
CA ASP A 47 16.85 16.70 3.00
C ASP A 47 16.37 16.06 1.68
N PRO A 48 16.29 14.73 1.59
CA PRO A 48 15.81 14.05 0.40
C PRO A 48 14.44 14.56 -0.05
N PHE A 49 14.31 14.84 -1.34
CA PHE A 49 13.09 15.35 -2.01
C PHE A 49 12.58 16.73 -1.51
N ALA A 50 13.36 17.49 -0.76
CA ALA A 50 12.96 18.84 -0.31
C ALA A 50 13.19 19.94 -1.35
N PHE A 51 13.71 19.63 -2.53
CA PHE A 51 14.06 20.59 -3.57
C PHE A 51 12.88 21.14 -4.38
N ALA A 52 11.66 20.58 -4.22
CA ALA A 52 10.45 21.01 -4.93
C ALA A 52 9.17 20.72 -4.13
N ASP A 53 8.06 21.33 -4.58
CA ASP A 53 6.73 21.02 -4.05
C ASP A 53 6.16 19.75 -4.72
N PHE A 54 5.89 18.73 -3.91
CA PHE A 54 5.29 17.45 -4.29
C PHE A 54 3.88 17.26 -3.72
N THR A 55 3.22 18.29 -3.22
CA THR A 55 1.84 18.20 -2.67
C THR A 55 0.79 17.83 -3.73
N TRP A 56 1.16 17.89 -5.00
CA TRP A 56 0.32 17.52 -6.14
C TRP A 56 0.24 16.00 -6.38
N GLN A 57 1.21 15.20 -5.88
CA GLN A 57 1.25 13.76 -6.13
C GLN A 57 0.08 13.03 -5.46
N THR A 58 -0.32 11.87 -5.99
CA THR A 58 -1.16 10.91 -5.26
C THR A 58 -0.31 10.00 -4.38
N GLY A 59 -0.92 9.39 -3.35
CA GLY A 59 -0.24 8.48 -2.43
C GLY A 59 0.60 9.18 -1.35
N SER A 60 0.53 10.51 -1.25
CA SER A 60 1.21 11.28 -0.21
C SER A 60 0.34 12.46 0.24
N PRO A 61 0.45 12.86 1.52
CA PRO A 61 -0.34 13.95 2.04
C PRO A 61 0.04 15.29 1.39
N ARG A 62 -0.96 16.12 1.10
CA ARG A 62 -0.76 17.48 0.60
C ARG A 62 -0.50 18.51 1.71
N THR A 63 -0.58 18.09 2.99
CA THR A 63 -0.33 18.97 4.14
C THR A 63 1.15 19.33 4.21
N GLN A 64 1.45 20.62 4.32
CA GLN A 64 2.81 21.17 4.48
C GLN A 64 3.12 21.48 5.93
N ASP A 65 2.11 21.83 6.72
CA ASP A 65 2.26 22.17 8.11
C ASP A 65 1.89 20.99 9.01
N SER A 66 2.55 20.92 10.17
CA SER A 66 2.14 20.06 11.26
C SER A 66 1.87 20.93 12.49
N PRO A 67 0.60 21.21 12.80
CA PRO A 67 0.24 22.06 13.94
C PRO A 67 0.51 21.40 15.29
N TRP A 68 0.72 20.08 15.31
CA TRP A 68 0.93 19.32 16.53
C TRP A 68 2.40 18.88 16.66
N LYS A 69 3.27 19.80 17.14
CA LYS A 69 4.68 19.52 17.41
C LYS A 69 4.98 19.71 18.89
N MET A 70 5.63 18.72 19.50
CA MET A 70 6.04 18.73 20.91
C MET A 70 7.46 18.16 21.03
N GLY A 71 8.47 19.05 20.94
CA GLY A 71 9.87 18.64 20.98
C GLY A 71 10.21 17.62 19.88
N PRO A 72 10.68 16.41 20.24
CA PRO A 72 11.04 15.38 19.28
C PRO A 72 9.84 14.69 18.60
N PHE A 73 8.62 14.93 19.07
CA PHE A 73 7.40 14.32 18.56
C PHE A 73 6.66 15.25 17.61
N THR A 74 6.31 14.75 16.44
CA THR A 74 5.39 15.37 15.48
C THR A 74 4.13 14.54 15.41
N GLY A 75 3.05 15.04 16.01
CA GLY A 75 1.78 14.33 16.05
C GLY A 75 1.06 14.32 14.71
N GLU A 76 0.24 13.31 14.52
CA GLU A 76 -0.61 13.15 13.35
C GLU A 76 -1.99 12.65 13.78
N PHE A 77 -3.03 13.29 13.23
CA PHE A 77 -4.43 12.88 13.37
C PHE A 77 -5.01 12.68 11.98
N ARG A 78 -5.75 11.59 11.79
CA ARG A 78 -6.47 11.27 10.55
C ARG A 78 -7.90 10.85 10.87
N ALA A 79 -8.86 11.37 10.12
CA ALA A 79 -10.23 10.88 10.15
C ALA A 79 -10.78 10.76 8.73
N ASP A 80 -11.38 9.62 8.46
CA ASP A 80 -12.07 9.29 7.22
C ASP A 80 -13.48 8.87 7.56
N MET A 81 -14.43 9.74 7.24
CA MET A 81 -15.86 9.49 7.37
C MET A 81 -16.45 9.41 5.98
N SER A 82 -17.10 8.29 5.65
CA SER A 82 -17.61 8.03 4.32
C SER A 82 -19.06 7.53 4.32
N PHE A 83 -19.73 7.80 3.21
CA PHE A 83 -21.05 7.25 2.88
C PHE A 83 -20.98 6.66 1.47
N HIS A 84 -21.43 5.41 1.32
CA HIS A 84 -21.41 4.71 0.05
C HIS A 84 -22.81 4.27 -0.35
N TYR A 85 -23.22 4.62 -1.57
CA TYR A 85 -24.47 4.16 -2.14
C TYR A 85 -24.18 3.23 -3.33
N SER A 86 -24.28 1.91 -3.10
CA SER A 86 -24.24 0.92 -4.18
C SER A 86 -25.59 0.81 -4.85
N PHE A 87 -25.62 0.92 -6.17
CA PHE A 87 -26.87 0.74 -6.92
C PHE A 87 -27.34 -0.70 -6.98
N ASN A 88 -26.50 -1.66 -6.55
CA ASN A 88 -26.91 -3.05 -6.37
C ASN A 88 -27.80 -3.27 -5.14
N LYS A 89 -27.78 -2.34 -4.18
CA LYS A 89 -28.63 -2.31 -2.96
C LYS A 89 -28.63 -3.67 -2.22
N PRO A 90 -27.48 -4.16 -1.74
CA PRO A 90 -27.42 -5.43 -1.02
C PRO A 90 -28.28 -5.37 0.25
N ALA A 91 -29.10 -6.42 0.48
CA ALA A 91 -30.04 -6.48 1.59
C ALA A 91 -29.37 -6.54 2.97
N ASP A 92 -28.11 -7.00 3.02
CA ASP A 92 -27.27 -7.04 4.22
C ASP A 92 -26.31 -5.84 4.32
N ASP A 93 -26.52 -4.81 3.47
CA ASP A 93 -25.69 -3.62 3.34
C ASP A 93 -24.21 -3.88 3.04
N THR A 94 -23.78 -5.11 2.75
CA THR A 94 -22.40 -5.45 2.53
C THR A 94 -21.96 -5.10 1.11
N ILE A 95 -20.94 -4.24 0.97
CA ILE A 95 -20.23 -4.00 -0.28
C ILE A 95 -19.06 -4.97 -0.36
N SER A 96 -18.98 -5.76 -1.44
CA SER A 96 -17.87 -6.66 -1.74
C SER A 96 -17.01 -6.14 -2.90
N GLY A 97 -15.78 -6.67 -3.02
CA GLY A 97 -14.88 -6.31 -4.11
C GLY A 97 -14.23 -4.92 -3.97
N SER A 98 -14.17 -4.39 -2.75
CA SER A 98 -13.52 -3.11 -2.42
C SER A 98 -12.68 -3.26 -1.14
N THR A 99 -11.59 -2.50 -1.07
CA THR A 99 -10.74 -2.35 0.11
C THR A 99 -11.02 -1.05 0.87
N GLU A 100 -11.88 -0.18 0.36
CA GLU A 100 -12.17 1.15 0.89
C GLU A 100 -13.65 1.36 1.26
N ALA A 101 -14.57 0.69 0.56
CA ALA A 101 -16.00 0.78 0.79
C ALA A 101 -16.55 -0.56 1.27
N PHE A 102 -17.27 -0.55 2.38
CA PHE A 102 -17.64 -1.79 3.08
C PHE A 102 -19.14 -1.97 3.25
N ARG A 103 -19.90 -0.86 3.45
CA ARG A 103 -21.32 -0.94 3.70
C ARG A 103 -22.10 0.07 2.86
N HIS A 104 -23.28 -0.33 2.45
CA HIS A 104 -24.21 0.43 1.63
C HIS A 104 -25.16 1.26 2.50
N GLY A 105 -25.39 2.53 2.13
CA GLY A 105 -26.47 3.34 2.69
C GLY A 105 -26.23 3.88 4.08
N GLU A 106 -25.03 3.73 4.64
CA GLU A 106 -24.68 4.14 6.00
C GLU A 106 -23.54 5.16 6.01
N LEU A 107 -23.57 6.10 6.96
CA LEU A 107 -22.40 6.91 7.30
C LEU A 107 -21.47 6.07 8.17
N GLN A 108 -20.20 5.97 7.75
CA GLN A 108 -19.21 5.15 8.40
C GLN A 108 -18.01 5.96 8.85
N LEU A 109 -17.43 5.58 9.97
CA LEU A 109 -16.06 5.86 10.30
C LEU A 109 -15.18 4.79 9.64
N THR A 110 -14.64 5.08 8.45
CA THR A 110 -13.78 4.17 7.71
C THR A 110 -12.45 4.01 8.42
N HIS A 111 -11.83 5.14 8.79
CA HIS A 111 -10.56 5.18 9.49
C HIS A 111 -10.52 6.35 10.48
N LEU A 112 -10.06 6.07 11.70
CA LEU A 112 -9.61 7.07 12.67
C LEU A 112 -8.22 6.68 13.14
N GLY A 113 -7.24 7.53 12.89
CA GLY A 113 -5.84 7.34 13.30
C GLY A 113 -5.36 8.48 14.16
N ILE A 114 -4.66 8.15 15.21
CA ILE A 114 -3.91 9.09 16.05
C ILE A 114 -2.52 8.51 16.32
N GLY A 115 -1.50 9.35 16.24
CA GLY A 115 -0.12 8.92 16.42
C GLY A 115 0.85 9.99 15.97
N GLY A 116 1.93 9.60 15.32
CA GLY A 116 2.93 10.54 14.80
C GLY A 116 4.32 9.94 14.72
N ASP A 117 5.26 10.83 14.43
CA ASP A 117 6.68 10.53 14.27
C ASP A 117 7.48 11.05 15.46
N PHE A 118 8.41 10.25 15.94
CA PHE A 118 9.37 10.60 16.97
C PHE A 118 10.78 10.62 16.35
N ASN A 119 11.53 11.72 16.53
CA ASN A 119 12.90 11.84 16.03
C ASN A 119 13.75 12.58 17.09
N HIS A 120 14.78 11.90 17.62
CA HIS A 120 15.70 12.44 18.60
C HIS A 120 17.03 11.69 18.56
N ASP A 121 18.15 12.42 18.48
CA ASP A 121 19.50 11.85 18.44
C ASP A 121 19.65 10.69 17.45
N ASN A 122 19.16 10.88 16.21
CA ASN A 122 19.12 9.89 15.14
C ASN A 122 18.23 8.66 15.42
N VAL A 123 17.67 8.52 16.62
CA VAL A 123 16.62 7.55 16.90
C VAL A 123 15.31 8.02 16.28
N ARG A 124 14.65 7.13 15.58
CA ARG A 124 13.36 7.40 14.94
C ARG A 124 12.35 6.35 15.28
N ALA A 125 11.11 6.75 15.42
CA ALA A 125 9.99 5.85 15.60
C ALA A 125 8.74 6.44 14.96
N ARG A 126 7.79 5.60 14.62
CA ARG A 126 6.46 5.98 14.16
C ARG A 126 5.42 5.09 14.79
N LEU A 127 4.34 5.67 15.24
CA LEU A 127 3.13 4.96 15.66
C LEU A 127 1.93 5.62 14.97
N MET A 128 1.07 4.82 14.35
CA MET A 128 -0.25 5.24 13.92
C MET A 128 -1.26 4.17 14.32
N THR A 129 -2.31 4.59 14.97
CA THR A 129 -3.43 3.71 15.29
C THR A 129 -4.41 3.62 14.10
N GLN A 130 -5.28 2.61 14.14
CA GLN A 130 -6.42 2.51 13.22
C GLN A 130 -7.66 2.03 13.96
N PHE A 131 -8.67 2.86 13.99
CA PHE A 131 -10.01 2.54 14.49
C PHE A 131 -11.00 2.66 13.32
N GLY A 132 -12.24 2.18 13.51
CA GLY A 132 -13.24 2.15 12.47
C GLY A 132 -13.16 0.88 11.62
N MET A 133 -13.68 0.95 10.39
CA MET A 133 -13.80 -0.23 9.52
C MET A 133 -12.44 -0.88 9.23
N TYR A 134 -11.41 -0.09 9.05
CA TYR A 134 -10.06 -0.60 8.75
C TYR A 134 -9.49 -1.52 9.84
N SER A 135 -9.89 -1.34 11.11
CA SER A 135 -9.47 -2.25 12.20
C SER A 135 -10.05 -3.67 12.10
N SER A 136 -10.99 -3.89 11.20
CA SER A 136 -11.56 -5.23 10.93
C SER A 136 -11.26 -5.69 9.51
N THR A 137 -11.42 -4.82 8.54
CA THR A 137 -11.34 -5.19 7.11
C THR A 137 -9.91 -5.42 6.64
N THR A 138 -8.93 -4.73 7.22
CA THR A 138 -7.52 -4.93 6.87
C THR A 138 -6.94 -6.20 7.51
N PRO A 139 -7.07 -6.45 8.84
CA PRO A 139 -6.55 -7.65 9.46
C PRO A 139 -7.18 -8.95 8.93
N ARG A 140 -8.44 -8.95 8.50
CA ARG A 140 -9.05 -10.16 7.92
C ARG A 140 -8.33 -10.71 6.70
N ASN A 141 -7.50 -9.89 6.04
CA ASN A 141 -6.69 -10.28 4.89
C ASN A 141 -5.30 -10.82 5.27
N ASP A 142 -4.98 -10.88 6.57
CA ASP A 142 -3.76 -11.51 7.07
C ASP A 142 -3.86 -13.04 7.02
N ALA A 143 -2.87 -13.69 6.41
CA ALA A 143 -2.79 -15.15 6.33
C ALA A 143 -1.99 -15.78 7.50
N SER A 144 -1.33 -14.98 8.35
CA SER A 144 -0.49 -15.49 9.46
C SER A 144 -1.24 -16.23 10.56
N PRO A 145 -2.56 -16.02 10.85
CA PRO A 145 -3.29 -16.79 11.84
C PRO A 145 -3.36 -18.31 11.57
N ALA A 146 -3.09 -18.73 10.34
CA ALA A 146 -2.97 -20.16 10.03
C ALA A 146 -1.72 -20.83 10.61
N ARG A 147 -0.80 -20.05 11.23
CA ARG A 147 0.47 -20.54 11.76
C ARG A 147 0.69 -20.08 13.19
N GLY A 148 0.91 -21.02 14.08
CA GLY A 148 1.16 -20.76 15.51
C GLY A 148 -0.13 -20.62 16.33
N GLN A 149 0.03 -20.28 17.63
CA GLN A 149 -1.08 -20.23 18.59
C GLN A 149 -1.55 -18.78 18.87
N TRP A 150 -0.78 -17.78 18.46
CA TRP A 150 -1.07 -16.38 18.74
C TRP A 150 -1.71 -15.72 17.50
N SER A 151 -2.88 -15.12 17.70
CA SER A 151 -3.63 -14.39 16.66
C SER A 151 -3.02 -13.00 16.49
N LEU A 152 -2.17 -12.83 15.50
CA LEU A 152 -1.49 -11.55 15.22
C LEU A 152 -2.44 -10.53 14.59
N ASP A 153 -3.40 -10.95 13.78
CA ASP A 153 -4.47 -10.12 13.25
C ASP A 153 -5.31 -9.48 14.35
N SER A 154 -5.58 -10.21 15.43
CA SER A 154 -6.26 -9.68 16.62
C SER A 154 -5.35 -8.77 17.43
N ALA A 155 -4.07 -9.14 17.63
CA ALA A 155 -3.10 -8.37 18.42
C ALA A 155 -2.81 -7.00 17.80
N TYR A 156 -2.72 -6.92 16.48
CA TYR A 156 -2.32 -5.70 15.77
C TYR A 156 -3.48 -4.94 15.08
N ARG A 157 -4.72 -5.38 15.27
CA ARG A 157 -5.88 -4.81 14.57
C ARG A 157 -6.07 -3.30 14.71
N PHE A 158 -5.56 -2.70 15.78
CA PHE A 158 -5.68 -1.26 16.03
C PHE A 158 -4.42 -0.47 15.68
N ILE A 159 -3.45 -1.11 15.00
CA ILE A 159 -2.19 -0.51 14.61
C ILE A 159 -2.09 -0.54 13.09
N SER A 160 -2.00 0.64 12.47
CA SER A 160 -1.67 0.74 11.05
C SER A 160 -0.16 0.79 10.83
N GLU A 161 0.56 1.55 11.64
CA GLU A 161 2.01 1.64 11.60
C GLU A 161 2.59 1.61 13.01
N ALA A 162 3.66 0.83 13.22
CA ALA A 162 4.43 0.81 14.44
C ALA A 162 5.86 0.39 14.12
N SER A 163 6.80 1.30 14.16
CA SER A 163 8.19 1.03 13.83
C SER A 163 9.15 1.82 14.68
N GLY A 164 10.36 1.29 14.84
CA GLY A 164 11.49 1.97 15.43
C GLY A 164 12.74 1.75 14.60
N GLY A 165 13.66 2.69 14.64
CA GLY A 165 14.85 2.62 13.83
C GLY A 165 15.88 3.72 14.13
N TYR A 166 16.87 3.77 13.27
CA TYR A 166 18.00 4.68 13.42
C TYR A 166 18.39 5.31 12.07
N HIS A 167 18.81 6.56 12.13
CA HIS A 167 19.30 7.35 11.02
C HIS A 167 20.83 7.49 11.08
N TRP A 168 21.48 7.35 9.92
CA TRP A 168 22.90 7.68 9.72
C TRP A 168 23.04 8.80 8.71
N ASP A 169 23.89 9.79 9.02
CA ASP A 169 24.21 10.94 8.15
C ASP A 169 25.15 10.59 6.98
N ALA A 170 25.10 9.34 6.51
CA ALA A 170 25.87 8.88 5.34
C ALA A 170 25.09 9.15 4.05
N LEU A 171 25.78 9.54 2.96
CA LEU A 171 25.16 9.98 1.70
C LEU A 171 24.21 11.18 1.95
N ASN A 172 22.95 11.12 1.49
CA ASN A 172 21.88 12.05 1.84
C ASN A 172 20.94 11.45 2.91
N GLY A 173 21.44 10.49 3.68
CA GLY A 173 20.76 9.77 4.74
C GLY A 173 20.64 8.28 4.47
N ILE A 174 20.79 7.49 5.54
CA ILE A 174 20.45 6.05 5.56
C ILE A 174 19.60 5.82 6.79
N ASN A 175 18.44 5.18 6.60
CA ASN A 175 17.57 4.76 7.71
C ASN A 175 17.46 3.24 7.73
N VAL A 176 17.48 2.65 8.91
CA VAL A 176 17.12 1.24 9.13
C VAL A 176 16.00 1.21 10.16
N ASP A 177 14.85 0.72 9.77
CA ASP A 177 13.66 0.66 10.60
C ASP A 177 13.11 -0.77 10.63
N ALA A 178 12.54 -1.19 11.77
CA ALA A 178 11.88 -2.47 11.94
C ALA A 178 10.48 -2.28 12.54
N GLY A 179 9.51 -3.05 12.07
CA GLY A 179 8.13 -2.97 12.57
C GLY A 179 7.06 -3.17 11.51
N ILE A 180 5.90 -2.56 11.75
CA ILE A 180 4.74 -2.56 10.85
C ILE A 180 4.73 -1.24 10.08
N PHE A 181 4.65 -1.35 8.76
CA PHE A 181 4.68 -0.22 7.82
C PHE A 181 3.55 -0.31 6.83
N MET A 182 3.12 0.84 6.30
CA MET A 182 2.34 0.84 5.06
C MET A 182 3.18 0.27 3.91
N SER A 183 2.50 -0.33 2.95
CA SER A 183 3.15 -0.98 1.81
C SER A 183 4.02 -0.02 1.01
N TYR A 184 5.15 -0.52 0.52
CA TYR A 184 5.95 0.15 -0.51
C TYR A 184 5.49 -0.21 -1.93
N ILE A 185 4.69 -1.26 -2.08
CA ILE A 185 4.11 -1.69 -3.36
C ILE A 185 2.81 -0.94 -3.57
N GLY A 186 2.64 -0.39 -4.75
CA GLY A 186 1.49 0.42 -5.09
C GLY A 186 1.74 1.92 -4.95
N LEU A 187 1.04 2.69 -5.76
CA LEU A 187 1.11 4.15 -5.78
C LEU A 187 0.15 4.80 -4.80
N TRP A 188 -1.03 4.18 -4.59
CA TRP A 188 -2.05 4.70 -3.69
C TRP A 188 -1.70 4.45 -2.22
N SER A 189 -1.91 5.46 -1.39
CA SER A 189 -1.78 5.35 0.06
C SER A 189 -2.94 4.55 0.66
N TYR A 190 -2.68 3.85 1.76
CA TYR A 190 -3.69 3.29 2.64
C TYR A 190 -4.67 4.36 3.18
N TYR A 191 -4.19 5.58 3.35
CA TYR A 191 -4.95 6.70 3.89
C TYR A 191 -5.61 7.50 2.77
N GLN A 192 -6.94 7.55 2.72
CA GLN A 192 -7.72 8.13 1.64
C GLN A 192 -7.52 9.64 1.45
N PHE A 193 -7.12 10.35 2.50
CA PHE A 193 -6.77 11.76 2.41
C PHE A 193 -5.63 12.03 1.42
N ASP A 194 -4.71 11.09 1.28
CA ASP A 194 -3.49 11.22 0.48
C ASP A 194 -3.72 10.93 -1.01
N ASN A 195 -4.87 10.39 -1.37
CA ASN A 195 -5.19 9.87 -2.70
C ASN A 195 -6.00 10.85 -3.53
N TRP A 196 -5.90 10.74 -4.85
CA TRP A 196 -6.70 11.52 -5.80
C TRP A 196 -8.13 11.02 -5.94
N THR A 197 -8.39 9.75 -5.63
CA THR A 197 -9.70 9.10 -5.66
C THR A 197 -9.97 8.45 -4.30
N TYR A 198 -11.23 8.12 -4.02
CA TYR A 198 -11.58 7.34 -2.83
C TYR A 198 -11.38 5.84 -3.09
N GLN A 199 -11.95 5.34 -4.20
CA GLN A 199 -11.78 3.97 -4.64
C GLN A 199 -10.72 3.92 -5.74
N PRO A 200 -9.50 3.41 -5.48
CA PRO A 200 -8.55 3.15 -6.55
C PRO A 200 -9.00 1.96 -7.41
N SER A 201 -8.38 1.80 -8.57
CA SER A 201 -8.63 0.68 -9.48
C SER A 201 -8.17 -0.67 -8.90
N TYR A 202 -8.50 -1.74 -9.58
CA TYR A 202 -8.22 -3.12 -9.17
C TYR A 202 -6.75 -3.42 -8.91
N VAL A 203 -5.81 -2.79 -9.60
CA VAL A 203 -4.38 -2.93 -9.32
C VAL A 203 -4.11 -2.61 -7.85
N SER A 204 -4.54 -1.45 -7.37
CA SER A 204 -4.35 -1.05 -5.97
C SER A 204 -5.13 -1.93 -4.99
N SER A 205 -6.37 -2.29 -5.30
CA SER A 205 -7.19 -3.15 -4.42
C SER A 205 -6.66 -4.58 -4.29
N ASN A 206 -5.76 -5.02 -5.16
CA ASN A 206 -5.20 -6.38 -5.16
C ASN A 206 -3.68 -6.40 -4.87
N THR A 207 -3.10 -5.27 -4.45
CA THR A 207 -1.75 -5.15 -3.90
C THR A 207 -1.80 -5.01 -2.37
N PRO A 208 -0.68 -5.23 -1.65
CA PRO A 208 -0.69 -5.24 -0.19
C PRO A 208 -0.82 -3.83 0.39
N TRP A 209 -1.49 -3.70 1.52
CA TRP A 209 -1.63 -2.44 2.23
C TRP A 209 -0.58 -2.23 3.33
N TYR A 210 0.00 -3.32 3.86
CA TYR A 210 1.00 -3.22 4.91
C TYR A 210 2.02 -4.36 4.82
N PHE A 211 3.16 -4.13 5.45
CA PHE A 211 4.19 -5.13 5.70
C PHE A 211 4.66 -5.09 7.15
N ASN A 212 5.04 -6.24 7.69
CA ASN A 212 5.77 -6.35 8.95
C ASN A 212 7.17 -6.92 8.67
N GLY A 213 8.22 -6.18 9.05
CA GLY A 213 9.58 -6.58 8.75
C GLY A 213 10.62 -5.49 9.00
N VAL A 214 11.66 -5.50 8.18
CA VAL A 214 12.76 -4.52 8.21
C VAL A 214 12.84 -3.83 6.85
N ARG A 215 12.98 -2.52 6.87
CA ARG A 215 13.31 -1.71 5.69
C ARG A 215 14.60 -0.96 5.89
N ILE A 216 15.33 -0.76 4.80
CA ILE A 216 16.51 0.09 4.75
C ILE A 216 16.27 1.16 3.70
N GLN A 217 16.26 2.44 4.09
CA GLN A 217 16.12 3.55 3.15
C GLN A 217 17.50 4.15 2.90
N ILE A 218 17.95 4.13 1.68
CA ILE A 218 19.25 4.70 1.25
C ILE A 218 18.94 5.85 0.32
N PHE A 219 19.48 7.03 0.60
CA PHE A 219 19.36 8.22 -0.24
C PHE A 219 20.73 8.57 -0.85
N PRO A 220 21.09 8.03 -2.02
CA PRO A 220 22.35 8.37 -2.69
C PRO A 220 22.43 9.85 -3.07
N SER A 221 21.29 10.48 -3.31
CA SER A 221 21.15 11.91 -3.59
C SER A 221 19.80 12.42 -3.09
N GLU A 222 19.57 13.73 -3.15
CA GLU A 222 18.27 14.35 -2.86
C GLU A 222 17.12 13.88 -3.78
N LYS A 223 17.44 13.25 -4.93
CA LYS A 223 16.51 12.85 -5.99
C LYS A 223 16.28 11.35 -6.10
N LEU A 224 17.08 10.55 -5.39
CA LEU A 224 17.05 9.08 -5.51
C LEU A 224 16.92 8.43 -4.14
N LYS A 225 15.95 7.54 -4.00
CA LYS A 225 15.80 6.60 -2.89
C LYS A 225 15.89 5.17 -3.40
N ILE A 226 16.66 4.34 -2.70
CA ILE A 226 16.72 2.88 -2.87
C ILE A 226 16.32 2.27 -1.53
N GLU A 227 15.32 1.39 -1.53
CA GLU A 227 14.70 0.93 -0.30
C GLU A 227 14.50 -0.60 -0.31
N PRO A 228 15.53 -1.41 0.02
CA PRO A 228 15.39 -2.85 0.20
C PRO A 228 14.58 -3.20 1.45
N TRP A 229 13.80 -4.29 1.36
CA TRP A 229 12.93 -4.81 2.40
C TRP A 229 13.13 -6.31 2.63
N ILE A 230 13.02 -6.72 3.91
CA ILE A 230 12.88 -8.10 4.33
C ILE A 230 11.63 -8.17 5.21
N VAL A 231 10.62 -8.93 4.80
CA VAL A 231 9.30 -8.93 5.43
C VAL A 231 8.82 -10.33 5.77
N ASN A 232 7.86 -10.44 6.67
CA ASN A 232 7.30 -11.72 7.09
C ASN A 232 6.52 -12.43 5.96
N GLY A 233 5.92 -11.68 5.04
CA GLY A 233 5.18 -12.18 3.89
C GLY A 233 4.35 -11.07 3.26
N TRP A 234 3.64 -11.39 2.18
CA TRP A 234 2.75 -10.49 1.47
C TRP A 234 1.53 -10.15 2.33
N GLN A 235 1.38 -8.90 2.72
CA GLN A 235 0.29 -8.43 3.57
C GLN A 235 0.07 -9.33 4.79
N SER A 236 1.14 -9.58 5.56
CA SER A 236 1.10 -10.51 6.67
C SER A 236 1.82 -9.97 7.90
N TYR A 237 1.17 -10.02 9.06
CA TYR A 237 1.79 -9.65 10.33
C TYR A 237 2.85 -10.66 10.75
N GLY A 238 2.60 -11.93 10.54
CA GLY A 238 3.51 -13.02 10.83
C GLY A 238 3.97 -13.77 9.59
N ARG A 239 4.84 -14.74 9.77
CA ARG A 239 5.29 -15.60 8.68
C ARG A 239 4.22 -16.59 8.29
N VAL A 240 3.99 -16.73 6.99
CA VAL A 240 3.13 -17.76 6.40
C VAL A 240 3.95 -19.02 6.07
N SER A 241 5.20 -18.86 5.66
CA SER A 241 6.11 -19.94 5.30
C SER A 241 7.41 -19.93 6.14
N ASN A 242 8.36 -20.79 5.78
CA ASN A 242 9.68 -20.84 6.42
C ASN A 242 10.66 -19.79 5.87
N SER A 243 10.31 -19.08 4.82
CA SER A 243 11.16 -18.05 4.19
C SER A 243 10.53 -16.67 4.35
N PRO A 244 11.34 -15.62 4.60
CA PRO A 244 10.85 -14.24 4.51
C PRO A 244 10.53 -13.87 3.06
N GLY A 245 9.70 -12.84 2.89
CA GLY A 245 9.58 -12.11 1.64
C GLY A 245 10.72 -11.10 1.51
N ILE A 246 11.20 -10.89 0.29
CA ILE A 246 12.27 -9.94 -0.03
C ILE A 246 11.79 -9.07 -1.19
N GLY A 247 12.07 -7.79 -1.13
CA GLY A 247 11.76 -6.88 -2.21
C GLY A 247 12.33 -5.49 -1.99
N GLY A 248 11.78 -4.52 -2.67
CA GLY A 248 12.22 -3.14 -2.51
C GLY A 248 11.56 -2.16 -3.45
N GLN A 249 11.88 -0.91 -3.21
CA GLN A 249 11.45 0.24 -4.01
C GLN A 249 12.66 1.03 -4.47
N VAL A 250 12.61 1.49 -5.70
CA VAL A 250 13.45 2.58 -6.22
C VAL A 250 12.53 3.74 -6.57
N ARG A 251 12.77 4.91 -5.96
CA ARG A 251 12.08 6.16 -6.32
C ARG A 251 13.11 7.13 -6.89
N TYR A 252 12.86 7.62 -8.09
CA TYR A 252 13.66 8.66 -8.74
C TYR A 252 12.79 9.85 -9.12
N THR A 253 13.21 11.03 -8.69
CA THR A 253 12.48 12.29 -8.89
C THR A 253 13.45 13.31 -9.51
N PRO A 254 13.60 13.34 -10.84
CA PRO A 254 14.59 14.19 -11.51
C PRO A 254 14.35 15.69 -11.29
N ASN A 255 13.09 16.09 -11.12
CA ASN A 255 12.66 17.47 -10.91
C ASN A 255 11.30 17.51 -10.21
N GLY A 256 10.75 18.70 -9.91
CA GLY A 256 9.46 18.88 -9.24
C GLY A 256 8.21 18.48 -10.05
N HIS A 257 8.39 17.93 -11.26
CA HIS A 257 7.31 17.60 -12.18
C HIS A 257 7.18 16.10 -12.50
N VAL A 258 8.21 15.30 -12.23
CA VAL A 258 8.26 13.89 -12.60
C VAL A 258 8.67 13.04 -11.41
N ILE A 259 7.93 11.97 -11.16
CA ILE A 259 8.21 10.96 -10.14
C ILE A 259 8.15 9.61 -10.82
N LEU A 260 9.21 8.81 -10.67
CA LEU A 260 9.31 7.44 -11.15
C LEU A 260 9.47 6.52 -9.94
N ILE A 261 8.69 5.45 -9.88
CA ILE A 261 8.72 4.45 -8.81
C ILE A 261 8.76 3.08 -9.46
N ALA A 262 9.69 2.24 -9.01
CA ALA A 262 9.75 0.82 -9.37
C ALA A 262 9.77 0.00 -8.09
N ASN A 263 8.84 -0.95 -7.98
CA ASN A 263 8.67 -1.84 -6.84
C ASN A 263 8.84 -3.29 -7.29
N ASN A 264 9.38 -4.13 -6.41
CA ASN A 264 9.41 -5.57 -6.65
C ASN A 264 9.26 -6.35 -5.35
N TYR A 265 8.83 -7.61 -5.49
CA TYR A 265 8.66 -8.55 -4.39
C TYR A 265 8.92 -9.98 -4.86
N VAL A 266 9.59 -10.76 -4.00
CA VAL A 266 9.77 -12.21 -4.15
C VAL A 266 9.48 -12.87 -2.81
N GLY A 267 8.63 -13.89 -2.79
CA GLY A 267 8.29 -14.62 -1.56
C GLY A 267 7.77 -16.02 -1.82
N LYS A 268 7.66 -16.78 -0.72
CA LYS A 268 7.02 -18.10 -0.65
C LYS A 268 5.95 -18.04 0.43
N ASP A 269 4.88 -17.32 0.16
CA ASP A 269 3.88 -16.95 1.15
C ASP A 269 2.44 -17.32 0.73
N THR A 270 2.31 -18.34 -0.10
CA THR A 270 1.01 -18.93 -0.40
C THR A 270 0.59 -19.86 0.73
N LEU A 271 -0.58 -19.56 1.31
CA LEU A 271 -1.15 -20.36 2.39
C LEU A 271 -1.33 -21.82 1.96
N GLY A 272 -0.87 -22.76 2.80
CA GLY A 272 -0.98 -24.18 2.54
C GLY A 272 -0.07 -24.74 1.44
N ASN A 273 0.77 -23.90 0.81
CA ASN A 273 1.71 -24.35 -0.24
C ASN A 273 3.09 -23.67 -0.10
N PRO A 274 3.97 -24.22 0.76
CA PRO A 274 5.28 -23.64 1.06
C PRO A 274 6.27 -23.67 -0.12
N ASP A 275 6.01 -24.47 -1.16
CA ASP A 275 6.87 -24.57 -2.33
C ASP A 275 6.52 -23.55 -3.41
N ARG A 276 5.33 -22.96 -3.34
CA ARG A 276 4.88 -21.97 -4.32
C ARG A 276 5.64 -20.65 -4.14
N LYS A 277 6.21 -20.18 -5.22
CA LYS A 277 6.95 -18.93 -5.28
C LYS A 277 6.12 -17.86 -5.96
N ARG A 278 6.26 -16.63 -5.50
CA ARG A 278 5.68 -15.42 -6.09
C ARG A 278 6.76 -14.45 -6.50
N PHE A 279 6.61 -13.87 -7.68
CA PHE A 279 7.31 -12.67 -8.12
C PHE A 279 6.26 -11.62 -8.50
N HIS A 280 6.47 -10.38 -8.09
CA HIS A 280 5.57 -9.29 -8.38
C HIS A 280 6.34 -7.99 -8.58
N THR A 281 5.94 -7.15 -9.54
CA THR A 281 6.44 -5.80 -9.78
C THR A 281 5.27 -4.84 -9.97
N ASP A 282 5.39 -3.62 -9.44
CA ASP A 282 4.44 -2.54 -9.57
C ASP A 282 5.21 -1.25 -9.85
N ASP A 283 5.09 -0.73 -11.06
CA ASP A 283 5.90 0.38 -11.55
C ASP A 283 5.00 1.57 -11.90
N SER A 284 5.39 2.77 -11.45
CA SER A 284 4.55 3.96 -11.56
C SER A 284 5.32 5.16 -12.07
N ILE A 285 4.61 5.99 -12.84
CA ILE A 285 5.02 7.33 -13.22
C ILE A 285 3.95 8.34 -12.83
N GLN A 286 4.37 9.47 -12.27
CA GLN A 286 3.52 10.65 -12.05
C GLN A 286 4.14 11.85 -12.73
N VAL A 287 3.34 12.62 -13.46
CA VAL A 287 3.80 13.79 -14.21
C VAL A 287 2.85 14.97 -13.99
N LYS A 288 3.37 16.06 -13.41
CA LYS A 288 2.70 17.36 -13.37
C LYS A 288 3.13 18.13 -14.62
N TYR A 289 2.29 18.18 -15.63
CA TYR A 289 2.61 18.77 -16.92
C TYR A 289 2.13 20.21 -17.06
N TYR A 290 1.29 20.69 -16.13
CA TYR A 290 0.82 22.07 -16.07
C TYR A 290 0.87 22.58 -14.64
N ASP A 291 1.43 23.80 -14.45
CA ASP A 291 1.56 24.45 -13.15
C ASP A 291 1.51 25.98 -13.34
N GLN A 292 0.35 26.58 -13.10
CA GLN A 292 0.06 28.00 -13.26
C GLN A 292 -0.81 28.50 -12.09
N PRO A 293 -0.26 28.73 -10.88
CA PRO A 293 -1.03 28.99 -9.67
C PRO A 293 -1.97 30.21 -9.72
N GLY A 294 -1.74 31.13 -10.64
CA GLY A 294 -2.56 32.35 -10.82
C GLY A 294 -3.73 32.20 -11.80
N LYS A 295 -3.88 31.05 -12.47
CA LYS A 295 -4.94 30.80 -13.46
C LYS A 295 -6.11 30.05 -12.85
N THR A 296 -7.26 30.07 -13.55
CA THR A 296 -8.45 29.30 -13.16
C THR A 296 -8.11 27.82 -13.05
N ILE A 297 -7.43 27.24 -14.05
CA ILE A 297 -6.76 25.95 -13.90
C ILE A 297 -5.38 26.22 -13.31
N SER A 298 -5.13 25.76 -12.11
CA SER A 298 -3.88 25.99 -11.39
C SER A 298 -2.84 24.90 -11.67
N LYS A 299 -3.27 23.65 -11.74
CA LYS A 299 -2.39 22.49 -11.97
C LYS A 299 -3.12 21.43 -12.82
N ALA A 300 -2.32 20.63 -13.54
CA ALA A 300 -2.79 19.39 -14.12
C ALA A 300 -1.68 18.33 -14.07
N ALA A 301 -2.05 17.12 -13.70
CA ALA A 301 -1.14 15.99 -13.56
C ALA A 301 -1.78 14.68 -14.02
N PHE A 302 -0.92 13.76 -14.37
CA PHE A 302 -1.26 12.41 -14.81
C PHE A 302 -0.46 11.38 -14.04
N THR A 303 -1.04 10.22 -13.80
CA THR A 303 -0.32 9.06 -13.24
C THR A 303 -0.70 7.79 -13.99
N LEU A 304 0.30 6.92 -14.16
CA LEU A 304 0.15 5.58 -14.71
C LEU A 304 0.89 4.61 -13.79
N THR A 305 0.21 3.53 -13.40
CA THR A 305 0.80 2.35 -12.77
C THR A 305 0.61 1.16 -13.67
N VAL A 306 1.65 0.36 -13.84
CA VAL A 306 1.62 -0.96 -14.47
C VAL A 306 2.09 -1.97 -13.46
N ASP A 307 1.34 -3.05 -13.31
CA ASP A 307 1.58 -4.08 -12.32
C ASP A 307 1.61 -5.46 -13.01
N ALA A 308 2.64 -6.24 -12.72
CA ALA A 308 2.81 -7.57 -13.27
C ALA A 308 3.35 -8.53 -12.20
N GLY A 309 2.75 -9.70 -12.13
CA GLY A 309 3.17 -10.72 -11.19
C GLY A 309 2.88 -12.13 -11.68
N CYS A 310 3.42 -13.08 -10.96
CA CYS A 310 3.33 -14.48 -11.32
C CYS A 310 3.57 -15.38 -10.11
N GLU A 311 2.84 -16.47 -10.06
CA GLU A 311 3.15 -17.60 -9.16
C GLU A 311 3.61 -18.81 -9.96
N PHE A 312 4.60 -19.51 -9.44
CA PHE A 312 5.20 -20.69 -10.05
C PHE A 312 5.72 -21.66 -8.99
N ASP A 313 6.01 -22.90 -9.40
CA ASP A 313 6.27 -24.06 -8.54
C ASP A 313 5.03 -24.42 -7.67
N GLY A 314 5.13 -25.46 -6.85
CA GLY A 314 4.02 -25.90 -6.00
C GLY A 314 2.71 -26.20 -6.77
N GLY A 315 2.81 -26.80 -7.96
CA GLY A 315 1.67 -27.22 -8.77
C GLY A 315 1.08 -26.16 -9.70
N VAL A 316 1.74 -25.00 -9.87
CA VAL A 316 1.30 -23.95 -10.79
C VAL A 316 2.46 -23.40 -11.62
N SER A 317 2.14 -22.66 -12.68
CA SER A 317 3.11 -21.96 -13.51
C SER A 317 2.58 -20.62 -14.01
N CYS A 318 3.47 -19.68 -14.31
CA CYS A 318 3.14 -18.38 -14.88
C CYS A 318 2.41 -18.48 -16.20
N HIS A 319 2.82 -19.41 -17.04
CA HIS A 319 2.16 -19.74 -18.28
C HIS A 319 1.65 -21.16 -18.22
N ARG A 320 0.48 -21.37 -18.80
CA ARG A 320 -0.11 -22.69 -18.95
C ARG A 320 0.88 -23.57 -19.75
N GLY A 321 1.54 -24.49 -19.04
CA GLY A 321 2.26 -25.60 -19.64
C GLY A 321 1.27 -26.73 -19.99
N ASP A 322 1.68 -27.96 -19.77
CA ASP A 322 0.83 -29.17 -19.98
C ASP A 322 -0.16 -29.42 -18.83
N THR A 323 -0.39 -28.47 -17.95
CA THR A 323 -1.29 -28.60 -16.78
C THR A 323 -2.69 -28.09 -17.10
N ALA A 324 -3.70 -28.75 -16.56
CA ALA A 324 -5.11 -28.34 -16.68
C ALA A 324 -5.42 -27.05 -15.88
N ALA A 325 -4.50 -26.59 -15.05
CA ALA A 325 -4.67 -25.39 -14.25
C ALA A 325 -4.48 -24.10 -15.08
N PRO A 326 -5.27 -23.04 -14.83
CA PRO A 326 -5.06 -21.75 -15.50
C PRO A 326 -3.70 -21.16 -15.16
N SER A 327 -3.14 -20.35 -16.09
CA SER A 327 -1.90 -19.62 -15.87
C SER A 327 -2.00 -18.73 -14.64
N GLN A 328 -1.00 -18.77 -13.74
CA GLN A 328 -0.94 -17.97 -12.52
C GLN A 328 -0.14 -16.69 -12.78
N PHE A 329 -0.74 -15.74 -13.48
CA PHE A 329 -0.16 -14.42 -13.66
C PHE A 329 -1.16 -13.32 -13.30
N PHE A 330 -0.63 -12.19 -12.92
CA PHE A 330 -1.34 -10.94 -12.70
C PHE A 330 -0.75 -9.91 -13.68
N LEU A 331 -1.59 -9.26 -14.47
CA LEU A 331 -1.20 -8.15 -15.32
C LEU A 331 -2.27 -7.10 -15.22
N GLY A 332 -1.89 -5.89 -14.83
CA GLY A 332 -2.83 -4.79 -14.68
C GLY A 332 -2.22 -3.43 -14.95
N PHE A 333 -3.08 -2.46 -15.11
CA PHE A 333 -2.71 -1.06 -15.13
C PHE A 333 -3.81 -0.20 -14.51
N MET A 334 -3.44 0.98 -14.05
CA MET A 334 -4.36 2.05 -13.71
C MET A 334 -3.78 3.40 -14.13
N ALA A 335 -4.65 4.28 -14.61
CA ALA A 335 -4.26 5.61 -15.09
C ALA A 335 -5.26 6.65 -14.61
N TYR A 336 -4.75 7.78 -14.15
CA TYR A 336 -5.57 8.88 -13.64
C TYR A 336 -5.05 10.21 -14.13
N HIS A 337 -6.00 11.08 -14.40
CA HIS A 337 -5.76 12.46 -14.75
C HIS A 337 -6.46 13.37 -13.74
N ARG A 338 -5.73 14.32 -13.15
CA ARG A 338 -6.27 15.26 -12.17
C ARG A 338 -5.98 16.69 -12.59
N VAL A 339 -7.01 17.54 -12.48
CA VAL A 339 -6.94 18.97 -12.72
C VAL A 339 -7.39 19.71 -11.47
N TRP A 340 -6.62 20.74 -11.07
CA TRP A 340 -6.96 21.61 -9.94
C TRP A 340 -7.39 22.97 -10.44
N PHE A 341 -8.38 23.55 -9.74
CA PHE A 341 -9.02 24.80 -10.10
C PHE A 341 -9.01 25.78 -8.94
N GLU A 342 -9.16 27.08 -9.26
CA GLU A 342 -9.35 28.15 -8.29
C GLU A 342 -8.33 28.11 -7.15
N ARG A 343 -7.04 28.15 -7.50
CA ARG A 343 -5.91 28.07 -6.56
C ARG A 343 -5.95 26.78 -5.71
N ASP A 344 -6.17 25.66 -6.36
CA ASP A 344 -6.24 24.31 -5.76
C ASP A 344 -7.43 24.10 -4.80
N ARG A 345 -8.42 25.00 -4.79
CA ARG A 345 -9.61 24.86 -3.94
C ARG A 345 -10.51 23.70 -4.39
N TYR A 346 -10.51 23.40 -5.67
CA TYR A 346 -11.27 22.32 -6.27
C TYR A 346 -10.36 21.44 -7.10
N ALA A 347 -10.71 20.17 -7.20
CA ALA A 347 -10.03 19.27 -8.12
C ALA A 347 -11.01 18.25 -8.72
N LEU A 348 -10.77 17.90 -9.98
CA LEU A 348 -11.47 16.83 -10.69
C LEU A 348 -10.45 15.77 -11.08
N THR A 349 -10.73 14.52 -10.75
CA THR A 349 -9.95 13.37 -11.18
C THR A 349 -10.82 12.45 -12.00
N ILE A 350 -10.31 11.99 -13.13
CA ILE A 350 -10.94 10.96 -13.96
C ILE A 350 -9.90 9.88 -14.22
N GLY A 351 -10.30 8.63 -14.12
CA GLY A 351 -9.40 7.52 -14.35
C GLY A 351 -10.06 6.16 -14.19
N GLY A 352 -9.24 5.16 -14.07
CA GLY A 352 -9.60 3.77 -13.91
C GLY A 352 -8.48 2.85 -14.34
N GLY A 353 -8.79 1.57 -14.51
CA GLY A 353 -7.82 0.58 -14.91
C GLY A 353 -8.43 -0.77 -15.22
N ALA A 354 -7.55 -1.73 -15.44
CA ALA A 354 -7.96 -3.10 -15.72
C ALA A 354 -6.92 -4.08 -15.19
N ILE A 355 -7.38 -5.29 -14.85
CA ILE A 355 -6.51 -6.42 -14.52
C ILE A 355 -6.92 -7.67 -15.29
N LYS A 356 -5.93 -8.51 -15.57
CA LYS A 356 -6.08 -9.88 -16.04
C LYS A 356 -5.35 -10.81 -15.07
N ASN A 357 -6.08 -11.71 -14.44
CA ASN A 357 -5.58 -12.63 -13.42
C ASN A 357 -6.27 -13.99 -13.56
N PRO A 358 -5.92 -14.78 -14.60
CA PRO A 358 -6.64 -16.01 -14.91
C PRO A 358 -6.55 -17.06 -13.80
N GLY A 359 -5.46 -17.09 -13.04
CA GLY A 359 -5.28 -18.00 -11.92
C GLY A 359 -5.86 -17.50 -10.60
N ARG A 360 -6.32 -16.26 -10.55
CA ARG A 360 -6.98 -15.65 -9.38
C ARG A 360 -6.10 -15.54 -8.12
N TYR A 361 -4.77 -15.50 -8.28
CA TYR A 361 -3.93 -15.25 -7.13
C TYR A 361 -3.98 -13.76 -6.73
N LEU A 362 -3.83 -13.45 -5.45
CA LEU A 362 -3.91 -12.09 -4.89
C LEU A 362 -5.25 -11.37 -5.15
N VAL A 363 -6.28 -12.05 -5.61
CA VAL A 363 -7.60 -11.43 -5.77
C VAL A 363 -8.18 -11.13 -4.39
N LEU A 364 -8.60 -9.88 -4.20
CA LEU A 364 -9.31 -9.48 -2.99
C LEU A 364 -10.56 -10.35 -2.79
N MET A 365 -10.64 -11.01 -1.63
CA MET A 365 -11.74 -11.91 -1.34
C MET A 365 -12.97 -11.16 -0.81
N PRO A 366 -14.16 -11.34 -1.42
CA PRO A 366 -15.40 -10.87 -0.86
C PRO A 366 -15.67 -11.46 0.54
N PRO A 367 -16.31 -10.70 1.45
CA PRO A 367 -16.60 -11.13 2.82
C PRO A 367 -17.84 -12.04 2.89
N ILE A 368 -17.89 -13.09 2.10
CA ILE A 368 -19.01 -14.04 2.06
C ILE A 368 -19.04 -14.86 3.35
N ASN A 369 -20.14 -14.82 4.09
CA ASN A 369 -20.29 -15.53 5.36
C ASN A 369 -19.07 -15.36 6.29
N GLY A 370 -18.57 -14.13 6.43
CA GLY A 370 -17.45 -13.84 7.30
C GLY A 370 -16.08 -14.32 6.77
N ALA A 371 -15.92 -14.59 5.49
CA ALA A 371 -14.66 -15.07 4.90
C ALA A 371 -13.45 -14.22 5.27
N THR A 372 -12.33 -14.88 5.52
CA THR A 372 -11.00 -14.31 5.80
C THR A 372 -9.96 -14.89 4.85
N ALA A 373 -8.73 -14.34 4.87
CA ALA A 373 -7.63 -14.91 4.09
C ALA A 373 -7.38 -16.39 4.41
N VAL A 374 -7.54 -16.79 5.67
CA VAL A 374 -7.32 -18.17 6.14
C VAL A 374 -8.44 -19.10 5.71
N SER A 375 -9.69 -18.68 5.84
CA SER A 375 -10.84 -19.52 5.50
C SER A 375 -11.07 -19.65 4.00
N GLY A 376 -10.64 -18.63 3.24
CA GLY A 376 -11.00 -18.53 1.83
C GLY A 376 -12.48 -18.22 1.60
N THR A 377 -12.89 -18.18 0.34
CA THR A 377 -14.28 -17.96 -0.06
C THR A 377 -14.62 -18.71 -1.34
N PRO A 378 -15.84 -19.25 -1.48
CA PRO A 378 -16.28 -19.96 -2.68
C PRO A 378 -16.74 -19.04 -3.81
N TYR A 379 -16.63 -17.72 -3.71
CA TYR A 379 -17.32 -16.79 -4.61
C TYR A 379 -16.99 -16.94 -6.11
N PHE A 380 -15.81 -17.45 -6.44
CA PHE A 380 -15.48 -17.81 -7.83
C PHE A 380 -15.78 -19.26 -8.17
N THR A 381 -16.14 -20.07 -7.21
CA THR A 381 -16.12 -21.54 -7.35
C THR A 381 -17.45 -22.12 -7.79
N TYR A 382 -18.44 -21.31 -8.11
CA TYR A 382 -19.61 -21.82 -8.82
C TYR A 382 -19.22 -22.49 -10.13
N ASN A 383 -18.19 -21.97 -10.81
CA ASN A 383 -17.56 -22.56 -11.97
C ASN A 383 -16.05 -22.65 -11.71
N PRO A 384 -15.55 -23.74 -11.13
CA PRO A 384 -14.13 -23.94 -10.91
C PRO A 384 -13.36 -23.81 -12.22
N GLY A 385 -12.32 -22.99 -12.26
CA GLY A 385 -11.54 -22.72 -13.46
C GLY A 385 -11.91 -21.46 -14.23
N ASP A 386 -13.00 -20.76 -13.89
CA ASP A 386 -13.31 -19.45 -14.45
C ASP A 386 -12.16 -18.48 -14.20
N GLN A 387 -11.74 -17.80 -15.27
CA GLN A 387 -10.65 -16.83 -15.21
C GLN A 387 -11.18 -15.48 -14.72
N PHE A 388 -10.39 -14.81 -13.86
CA PHE A 388 -10.69 -13.46 -13.40
C PHE A 388 -10.06 -12.41 -14.31
N SER A 389 -10.87 -11.48 -14.76
CA SER A 389 -10.47 -10.21 -15.31
C SER A 389 -11.45 -9.14 -14.88
N ALA A 390 -10.98 -7.91 -14.72
CA ALA A 390 -11.84 -6.82 -14.27
C ALA A 390 -11.35 -5.48 -14.80
N TRP A 391 -12.25 -4.49 -14.87
CA TRP A 391 -11.93 -3.12 -15.21
C TRP A 391 -12.88 -2.15 -14.50
N ASP A 392 -12.47 -0.92 -14.38
CA ASP A 392 -13.25 0.13 -13.77
C ASP A 392 -12.97 1.49 -14.40
N THR A 393 -13.87 2.43 -14.12
CA THR A 393 -13.68 3.85 -14.37
C THR A 393 -14.35 4.64 -13.25
N GLN A 394 -13.77 5.81 -12.95
CA GLN A 394 -14.29 6.69 -11.91
C GLN A 394 -14.08 8.16 -12.23
N ALA A 395 -14.95 8.98 -11.63
CA ALA A 395 -14.83 10.42 -11.61
C ALA A 395 -14.96 10.90 -10.16
N THR A 396 -13.97 11.66 -9.70
CA THR A 396 -13.86 12.16 -8.33
C THR A 396 -13.77 13.67 -8.34
N PHE A 397 -14.65 14.32 -7.60
CA PHE A 397 -14.62 15.75 -7.36
C PHE A 397 -14.25 16.03 -5.89
N ASP A 398 -13.23 16.85 -5.68
CA ASP A 398 -12.79 17.29 -4.37
C ASP A 398 -12.99 18.78 -4.17
N TYR A 399 -13.59 19.16 -3.03
CA TYR A 399 -13.52 20.49 -2.47
C TYR A 399 -12.48 20.53 -1.35
N LEU A 400 -11.46 21.38 -1.49
CA LEU A 400 -10.25 21.47 -0.70
C LEU A 400 -10.14 22.85 -0.03
N PRO A 401 -11.01 23.20 0.95
CA PRO A 401 -11.06 24.56 1.53
C PRO A 401 -9.78 24.94 2.29
N ARG A 402 -9.09 23.94 2.84
CA ARG A 402 -7.82 24.04 3.58
C ARG A 402 -6.96 22.81 3.31
N GLN A 403 -5.66 22.90 3.57
CA GLN A 403 -4.74 21.76 3.40
C GLN A 403 -5.08 20.53 4.27
N PHE A 404 -5.84 20.69 5.35
CA PHE A 404 -6.14 19.66 6.34
C PHE A 404 -7.47 18.95 6.11
N VAL A 405 -8.30 19.39 5.15
CA VAL A 405 -9.63 18.83 4.94
C VAL A 405 -9.98 18.68 3.47
N THR A 406 -10.61 17.56 3.13
CA THR A 406 -11.18 17.27 1.81
C THR A 406 -12.64 16.85 1.96
N PHE A 407 -13.52 17.49 1.20
CA PHE A 407 -14.87 16.98 0.92
C PHE A 407 -14.81 16.34 -0.47
N ARG A 408 -15.09 15.05 -0.53
CA ARG A 408 -14.98 14.23 -1.75
C ARG A 408 -16.33 13.70 -2.17
N SER A 409 -16.60 13.77 -3.48
CA SER A 409 -17.73 13.09 -4.12
C SER A 409 -17.17 12.28 -5.27
N GLU A 410 -17.55 11.00 -5.37
CA GLU A 410 -17.01 10.10 -6.37
C GLU A 410 -18.08 9.19 -6.94
N PHE A 411 -18.04 8.98 -8.25
CA PHE A 411 -18.81 7.96 -8.94
C PHE A 411 -17.86 6.90 -9.50
N ASN A 412 -18.18 5.63 -9.24
CA ASN A 412 -17.48 4.47 -9.78
C ASN A 412 -18.40 3.62 -10.64
N TYR A 413 -17.85 3.07 -11.73
CA TYR A 413 -18.36 1.90 -12.40
C TYR A 413 -17.31 0.83 -12.44
N ARG A 414 -17.61 -0.37 -11.92
CA ARG A 414 -16.70 -1.51 -11.83
C ARG A 414 -17.33 -2.73 -12.46
N ARG A 415 -16.54 -3.54 -13.16
CA ARG A 415 -16.98 -4.77 -13.81
C ARG A 415 -15.94 -5.87 -13.69
N ALA A 416 -16.38 -7.10 -13.43
CA ALA A 416 -15.58 -8.30 -13.41
C ALA A 416 -16.12 -9.35 -14.40
N SER A 417 -15.27 -10.26 -14.84
CA SER A 417 -15.64 -11.37 -15.73
C SER A 417 -16.50 -12.44 -15.04
N VAL A 418 -16.48 -12.46 -13.71
CA VAL A 418 -17.21 -13.40 -12.85
C VAL A 418 -18.09 -12.63 -11.86
N PRO A 419 -19.14 -13.27 -11.27
CA PRO A 419 -19.89 -12.68 -10.16
C PRO A 419 -18.97 -12.36 -8.99
N TYR A 420 -18.86 -11.07 -8.64
CA TYR A 420 -17.85 -10.56 -7.71
C TYR A 420 -18.38 -9.52 -6.72
N PHE A 421 -19.38 -8.74 -7.11
CA PHE A 421 -19.97 -7.67 -6.33
C PHE A 421 -21.25 -8.12 -5.67
N SER A 422 -21.51 -7.66 -4.44
CA SER A 422 -22.77 -7.98 -3.75
C SER A 422 -23.97 -7.52 -4.57
N GLY A 423 -24.92 -8.45 -4.74
CA GLY A 423 -26.21 -8.18 -5.36
C GLY A 423 -27.30 -7.89 -4.32
N PRO A 424 -28.58 -7.70 -4.75
CA PRO A 424 -29.68 -7.37 -3.86
C PRO A 424 -29.93 -8.38 -2.74
N GLY A 425 -29.60 -9.67 -2.95
CA GLY A 425 -29.74 -10.72 -1.92
C GLY A 425 -28.69 -10.70 -0.82
N GLY A 426 -27.61 -9.93 -1.01
CA GLY A 426 -26.53 -9.84 -0.05
C GLY A 426 -25.58 -11.04 -0.05
N VAL A 427 -24.60 -11.02 0.86
CA VAL A 427 -23.54 -12.04 1.00
C VAL A 427 -23.45 -12.63 2.40
N THR A 428 -24.39 -12.26 3.27
CA THR A 428 -24.55 -12.79 4.63
C THR A 428 -25.71 -13.77 4.68
N PRO A 429 -25.54 -14.97 5.24
CA PRO A 429 -26.63 -15.93 5.40
C PRO A 429 -27.77 -15.38 6.27
N PRO A 430 -29.00 -15.87 6.11
CA PRO A 430 -30.10 -15.56 7.02
C PRO A 430 -29.72 -15.87 8.48
N GLY A 431 -29.91 -14.91 9.37
CA GLY A 431 -29.54 -15.05 10.78
C GLY A 431 -28.09 -14.69 11.12
N GLY A 432 -27.31 -14.20 10.15
CA GLY A 432 -25.93 -13.76 10.31
C GLY A 432 -24.89 -14.79 9.83
N ASN A 433 -23.59 -14.49 10.04
CA ASN A 433 -22.52 -15.41 9.68
C ASN A 433 -22.59 -16.69 10.54
N THR A 434 -22.67 -17.85 9.92
CA THR A 434 -22.83 -19.13 10.61
C THR A 434 -21.87 -20.19 10.07
N GLY A 435 -21.48 -21.13 10.94
CA GLY A 435 -20.55 -22.19 10.59
C GLY A 435 -19.13 -21.69 10.39
N THR A 436 -18.37 -22.39 9.56
CA THR A 436 -17.00 -21.98 9.21
C THR A 436 -17.02 -20.73 8.34
N PRO A 437 -16.26 -19.69 8.67
CA PRO A 437 -16.18 -18.48 7.82
C PRO A 437 -15.87 -18.84 6.36
N GLY A 438 -16.58 -18.20 5.43
CA GLY A 438 -16.45 -18.46 4.00
C GLY A 438 -17.15 -19.73 3.47
N SER A 439 -17.73 -20.55 4.34
CA SER A 439 -18.46 -21.73 3.91
C SER A 439 -19.84 -21.40 3.34
N LEU A 440 -20.33 -22.26 2.44
CA LEU A 440 -21.72 -22.23 2.02
C LEU A 440 -22.61 -22.83 3.12
N VAL A 441 -23.79 -22.23 3.31
CA VAL A 441 -24.81 -22.70 4.26
C VAL A 441 -25.88 -23.44 3.48
N PRO A 442 -26.35 -24.62 3.92
CA PRO A 442 -27.38 -25.36 3.23
C PRO A 442 -28.64 -24.53 2.96
N GLY A 443 -29.11 -24.54 1.72
CA GLY A 443 -30.29 -23.78 1.30
C GLY A 443 -30.07 -22.27 1.09
N TRP A 444 -28.83 -21.77 1.22
CA TRP A 444 -28.49 -20.38 0.96
C TRP A 444 -27.28 -20.28 0.02
N ALA A 445 -27.28 -19.26 -0.82
CA ALA A 445 -26.16 -18.87 -1.66
C ALA A 445 -26.02 -17.34 -1.67
N PRO A 446 -24.80 -16.79 -1.70
CA PRO A 446 -24.60 -15.36 -1.83
C PRO A 446 -25.13 -14.86 -3.18
N ASP A 447 -25.75 -13.69 -3.17
CA ASP A 447 -26.18 -13.03 -4.40
C ASP A 447 -25.05 -12.14 -4.91
N LEU A 448 -24.41 -12.55 -6.00
CA LEU A 448 -23.28 -11.84 -6.60
C LEU A 448 -23.62 -11.35 -8.01
N ARG A 449 -23.05 -10.20 -8.38
CA ARG A 449 -23.17 -9.54 -9.69
C ARG A 449 -21.80 -9.35 -10.34
N THR A 450 -21.79 -9.26 -11.66
CA THR A 450 -20.56 -8.99 -12.43
C THR A 450 -20.21 -7.51 -12.52
N SER A 451 -21.07 -6.62 -12.02
CA SER A 451 -20.81 -5.16 -12.05
C SER A 451 -21.39 -4.46 -10.84
N GLU A 452 -20.79 -3.32 -10.52
CA GLU A 452 -21.25 -2.38 -9.50
C GLU A 452 -21.18 -0.95 -10.03
N LYS A 453 -22.21 -0.16 -9.72
CA LYS A 453 -22.18 1.31 -9.78
C LYS A 453 -22.26 1.82 -8.34
N ARG A 454 -21.46 2.83 -8.01
CA ARG A 454 -21.43 3.36 -6.65
C ARG A 454 -21.21 4.86 -6.64
N LEU A 455 -21.91 5.54 -5.74
CA LEU A 455 -21.63 6.91 -5.31
C LEU A 455 -20.97 6.85 -3.94
N THR A 456 -19.93 7.65 -3.77
CA THR A 456 -19.22 7.82 -2.50
C THR A 456 -19.15 9.29 -2.15
N PHE A 457 -19.45 9.61 -0.88
CA PHE A 457 -19.22 10.93 -0.31
C PHE A 457 -18.32 10.74 0.91
N ALA A 458 -17.29 11.56 1.04
CA ALA A 458 -16.35 11.43 2.15
C ALA A 458 -15.93 12.81 2.67
N LEU A 459 -15.74 12.86 3.99
CA LEU A 459 -15.05 13.92 4.71
C LEU A 459 -13.73 13.35 5.23
N LEU A 460 -12.63 13.86 4.70
CA LEU A 460 -11.28 13.41 5.01
C LEU A 460 -10.52 14.52 5.72
N VAL A 461 -9.99 14.22 6.89
CA VAL A 461 -9.24 15.17 7.73
C VAL A 461 -7.86 14.59 8.04
N LYS A 462 -6.82 15.45 7.97
CA LYS A 462 -5.46 15.15 8.41
C LYS A 462 -4.77 16.40 8.90
N PHE A 463 -4.17 16.32 10.07
CA PHE A 463 -3.24 17.32 10.59
C PHE A 463 -2.21 16.71 11.54
#